data_079dd158404c5bee14b50914ce8f92b3
#
_entry.id   079dd158404c5bee14b50914ce8f92b3
#
_cell.length_a   1.000
_cell.length_b   1.000
_cell.length_c   1.000
_cell.angle_alpha   90.00
_cell.angle_beta   90.00
_cell.angle_gamma   90.00
#
_symmetry.space_group_name_H-M   'P 1'
#
loop_
_entity.id
_entity.type
_entity.pdbx_description
1 polymer ?
#
loop_
_entity_poly.entity_id
_entity_poly.type
_entity_poly.pdbx_seq_one_letter_code
_entity_poly.pdbx_strand_id
1 'polypeptide(L)'
;MLIETASGNTFATDLTDMRIKMDVVNKALDLMQENGVKVFAIVSNQGGVEAGFVSGADIEAKIEYVLRSVHDLAVKRGIRGVIYEKRLCYSNDKQDPMRKPNTGMIDDVLMECKDTVMHGMNFSQLKECSLMVGDASGLPGQFSDSDKVCAENAGIDYMDVTRFVGKDLDLNL
;
A
#
# COMPACT_ATOMS: atom_id res chain seq x y z
N MET A 1 7.75 1.14 3.43
CA MET A 1 7.71 0.93 1.96
C MET A 1 7.72 2.23 1.15
N LEU A 2 6.67 3.09 1.22
CA LEU A 2 6.59 4.35 0.44
C LEU A 2 7.41 5.51 1.02
N ILE A 3 7.82 5.38 2.27
CA ILE A 3 8.62 6.40 2.98
C ILE A 3 9.87 5.80 3.60
N GLU A 4 10.85 6.66 3.83
CA GLU A 4 12.00 6.43 4.69
C GLU A 4 12.11 7.59 5.69
N THR A 5 12.92 7.43 6.74
CA THR A 5 13.16 8.45 7.73
C THR A 5 14.40 9.26 7.38
N ALA A 6 14.35 10.57 7.58
CA ALA A 6 15.52 11.42 7.43
C ALA A 6 16.53 11.20 8.57
N SER A 7 16.03 10.84 9.74
CA SER A 7 16.83 10.54 10.95
C SER A 7 17.55 9.19 10.90
N GLY A 8 17.14 8.27 10.02
CA GLY A 8 17.60 6.88 10.02
C GLY A 8 16.93 6.00 11.07
N ASN A 9 15.98 6.50 11.84
CA ASN A 9 15.18 5.70 12.78
C ASN A 9 14.23 4.75 12.03
N THR A 10 13.79 3.69 12.69
CA THR A 10 12.84 2.73 12.10
C THR A 10 11.49 3.37 11.73
N PHE A 11 11.05 4.37 12.52
CA PHE A 11 9.78 5.07 12.31
C PHE A 11 10.03 6.58 12.30
N ALA A 12 9.36 7.28 11.40
CA ALA A 12 9.40 8.73 11.33
C ALA A 12 8.72 9.34 12.58
N THR A 13 9.42 10.25 13.25
CA THR A 13 8.90 10.94 14.43
C THR A 13 7.75 11.88 14.05
N ASP A 14 7.89 12.59 12.94
CA ASP A 14 6.90 13.55 12.43
C ASP A 14 7.02 13.70 10.91
N LEU A 15 6.28 14.65 10.33
CA LEU A 15 6.31 14.90 8.87
C LEU A 15 7.66 15.42 8.37
N THR A 16 8.46 16.08 9.21
CA THR A 16 9.77 16.60 8.81
C THR A 16 10.84 15.53 8.74
N ASP A 17 10.62 14.42 9.47
CA ASP A 17 11.47 13.23 9.44
C ASP A 17 11.10 12.27 8.29
N MET A 18 10.02 12.55 7.55
CA MET A 18 9.58 11.71 6.43
C MET A 18 10.22 12.13 5.11
N ARG A 19 10.68 11.14 4.36
CA ARG A 19 11.05 11.29 2.94
C ARG A 19 10.29 10.27 2.12
N ILE A 20 9.71 10.72 1.01
CA ILE A 20 9.06 9.82 0.06
C ILE A 20 10.12 9.09 -0.76
N LYS A 21 10.02 7.78 -0.83
CA LYS A 21 10.89 6.94 -1.66
C LYS A 21 10.47 7.09 -3.13
N MET A 22 11.14 8.02 -3.81
CA MET A 22 10.78 8.40 -5.17
C MET A 22 10.98 7.29 -6.20
N ASP A 23 11.87 6.34 -5.96
CA ASP A 23 12.05 5.14 -6.77
C ASP A 23 10.77 4.28 -6.78
N VAL A 24 10.22 4.01 -5.59
CA VAL A 24 8.97 3.25 -5.43
C VAL A 24 7.78 3.99 -6.04
N VAL A 25 7.66 5.29 -5.74
CA VAL A 25 6.55 6.11 -6.25
C VAL A 25 6.61 6.25 -7.77
N ASN A 26 7.78 6.51 -8.34
CA ASN A 26 7.93 6.60 -9.80
C ASN A 26 7.55 5.30 -10.48
N LYS A 27 7.98 4.14 -9.95
CA LYS A 27 7.61 2.84 -10.50
C LYS A 27 6.10 2.57 -10.40
N ALA A 28 5.47 2.96 -9.28
CA ALA A 28 4.01 2.87 -9.15
C ALA A 28 3.30 3.74 -10.18
N LEU A 29 3.78 4.98 -10.42
CA LEU A 29 3.23 5.87 -11.43
C LEU A 29 3.41 5.33 -12.87
N ASP A 30 4.54 4.69 -13.17
CA ASP A 30 4.77 4.02 -14.44
C ASP A 30 3.73 2.92 -14.67
N LEU A 31 3.52 2.04 -13.68
CA LEU A 31 2.47 1.02 -13.73
C LEU A 31 1.06 1.61 -13.88
N MET A 32 0.76 2.67 -13.13
CA MET A 32 -0.54 3.34 -13.22
C MET A 32 -0.81 3.86 -14.63
N GLN A 33 0.22 4.38 -15.29
CA GLN A 33 0.11 4.92 -16.64
C GLN A 33 0.04 3.82 -17.71
N GLU A 34 0.89 2.80 -17.58
CA GLU A 34 0.99 1.70 -18.55
C GLU A 34 -0.23 0.78 -18.53
N ASN A 35 -0.77 0.49 -17.34
CA ASN A 35 -1.87 -0.46 -17.16
C ASN A 35 -3.24 0.20 -16.90
N GLY A 36 -3.32 1.52 -16.92
CA GLY A 36 -4.58 2.23 -16.71
C GLY A 36 -5.20 1.97 -15.33
N VAL A 37 -4.36 1.86 -14.30
CA VAL A 37 -4.80 1.59 -12.91
C VAL A 37 -5.86 2.59 -12.48
N LYS A 38 -6.92 2.09 -11.84
CA LYS A 38 -8.08 2.89 -11.40
C LYS A 38 -8.05 3.20 -9.92
N VAL A 39 -7.36 2.41 -9.12
CA VAL A 39 -7.30 2.57 -7.66
C VAL A 39 -5.87 2.40 -7.18
N PHE A 40 -5.42 3.34 -6.37
CA PHE A 40 -4.18 3.28 -5.60
C PHE A 40 -4.52 3.28 -4.12
N ALA A 41 -4.21 2.20 -3.41
CA ALA A 41 -4.57 2.05 -2.00
C ALA A 41 -3.34 1.84 -1.11
N ILE A 42 -3.37 2.43 0.09
CA ILE A 42 -2.42 2.13 1.17
C ILE A 42 -3.13 1.29 2.22
N VAL A 43 -2.66 0.05 2.43
CA VAL A 43 -3.14 -0.85 3.49
C VAL A 43 -2.02 -1.10 4.49
N SER A 44 -2.21 -0.73 5.76
CA SER A 44 -1.09 -0.71 6.72
C SER A 44 -1.49 -1.11 8.14
N ASN A 45 -0.67 -2.00 8.74
CA ASN A 45 -0.73 -2.25 10.19
C ASN A 45 0.01 -1.12 10.92
N GLN A 46 -0.67 -0.45 11.83
CA GLN A 46 -0.19 0.69 12.61
C GLN A 46 -0.34 0.44 14.13
N GLY A 47 0.09 -0.74 14.57
CA GLY A 47 -0.03 -1.17 15.97
C GLY A 47 0.69 -0.30 17.00
N GLY A 48 1.55 0.62 16.54
CA GLY A 48 2.16 1.65 17.40
C GLY A 48 1.14 2.59 18.05
N VAL A 49 -0.04 2.73 17.43
CA VAL A 49 -1.14 3.55 17.98
C VAL A 49 -1.71 2.87 19.24
N GLU A 50 -2.09 1.60 19.16
CA GLU A 50 -2.59 0.84 20.33
C GLU A 50 -1.52 0.71 21.42
N ALA A 51 -0.25 0.58 21.02
CA ALA A 51 0.87 0.52 21.95
C ALA A 51 1.22 1.88 22.60
N GLY A 52 0.57 2.98 22.19
CA GLY A 52 0.77 4.32 22.74
C GLY A 52 2.05 5.02 22.30
N PHE A 53 2.73 4.55 21.23
CA PHE A 53 3.97 5.16 20.72
C PHE A 53 3.71 6.34 19.80
N VAL A 54 2.54 6.40 19.17
CA VAL A 54 2.15 7.44 18.21
C VAL A 54 0.64 7.63 18.25
N SER A 55 0.16 8.84 17.97
CA SER A 55 -1.28 9.07 17.90
C SER A 55 -1.86 8.62 16.56
N GLY A 56 -3.13 8.21 16.54
CA GLY A 56 -3.84 7.90 15.29
C GLY A 56 -3.88 9.11 14.36
N ALA A 57 -4.03 10.32 14.90
CA ALA A 57 -4.04 11.56 14.11
C ALA A 57 -2.70 11.81 13.40
N ASP A 58 -1.57 11.51 14.04
CA ASP A 58 -0.24 11.64 13.41
C ASP A 58 -0.06 10.63 12.27
N ILE A 59 -0.54 9.39 12.46
CA ILE A 59 -0.53 8.37 11.40
C ILE A 59 -1.40 8.81 10.22
N GLU A 60 -2.63 9.27 10.50
CA GLU A 60 -3.53 9.77 9.46
C GLU A 60 -2.88 10.92 8.67
N ALA A 61 -2.29 11.90 9.33
CA ALA A 61 -1.61 13.02 8.69
C ALA A 61 -0.44 12.57 7.79
N LYS A 62 0.35 11.59 8.25
CA LYS A 62 1.46 11.02 7.46
C LYS A 62 0.96 10.30 6.20
N ILE A 63 -0.07 9.48 6.33
CA ILE A 63 -0.65 8.74 5.20
C ILE A 63 -1.31 9.70 4.20
N GLU A 64 -2.05 10.70 4.67
CA GLU A 64 -2.63 11.74 3.81
C GLU A 64 -1.55 12.51 3.02
N TYR A 65 -0.45 12.85 3.67
CA TYR A 65 0.68 13.51 3.01
C TYR A 65 1.24 12.64 1.86
N VAL A 66 1.41 11.33 2.10
CA VAL A 66 1.89 10.39 1.08
C VAL A 66 0.90 10.28 -0.07
N LEU A 67 -0.39 10.04 0.20
CA LEU A 67 -1.42 9.93 -0.82
C LEU A 67 -1.51 11.19 -1.68
N ARG A 68 -1.51 12.37 -1.04
CA ARG A 68 -1.52 13.66 -1.76
C ARG A 68 -0.29 13.82 -2.65
N SER A 69 0.89 13.44 -2.16
CA SER A 69 2.13 13.53 -2.94
C SER A 69 2.09 12.62 -4.17
N VAL A 70 1.59 11.38 -4.02
CA VAL A 70 1.42 10.45 -5.16
C VAL A 70 0.39 11.00 -6.16
N HIS A 71 -0.74 11.50 -5.67
CA HIS A 71 -1.77 12.13 -6.50
C HIS A 71 -1.20 13.31 -7.30
N ASP A 72 -0.50 14.24 -6.66
CA ASP A 72 0.05 15.43 -7.33
C ASP A 72 1.07 15.07 -8.40
N LEU A 73 1.90 14.05 -8.14
CA LEU A 73 2.84 13.52 -9.12
C LEU A 73 2.11 12.84 -10.28
N ALA A 74 1.07 12.05 -10.02
CA ALA A 74 0.23 11.44 -11.04
C ALA A 74 -0.42 12.50 -11.95
N VAL A 75 -0.99 13.56 -11.35
CA VAL A 75 -1.56 14.68 -12.08
C VAL A 75 -0.54 15.37 -12.98
N LYS A 76 0.69 15.61 -12.50
CA LYS A 76 1.79 16.18 -13.30
C LYS A 76 2.19 15.30 -14.47
N ARG A 77 2.07 13.98 -14.36
CA ARG A 77 2.31 13.01 -15.45
C ARG A 77 1.10 12.83 -16.39
N GLY A 78 0.00 13.52 -16.15
CA GLY A 78 -1.22 13.39 -16.97
C GLY A 78 -2.08 12.17 -16.60
N ILE A 79 -1.77 11.43 -15.53
CA ILE A 79 -2.57 10.31 -15.04
C ILE A 79 -3.84 10.87 -14.41
N ARG A 80 -4.99 10.39 -14.83
CA ARG A 80 -6.31 10.89 -14.42
C ARG A 80 -7.26 9.74 -14.08
N GLY A 81 -8.29 10.04 -13.27
CA GLY A 81 -9.35 9.10 -12.96
C GLY A 81 -8.92 7.96 -12.03
N VAL A 82 -7.87 8.19 -11.23
CA VAL A 82 -7.43 7.25 -10.20
C VAL A 82 -8.05 7.66 -8.87
N ILE A 83 -8.63 6.70 -8.16
CA ILE A 83 -9.08 6.85 -6.77
C ILE A 83 -7.93 6.49 -5.84
N TYR A 84 -7.79 7.26 -4.75
CA TYR A 84 -6.74 7.09 -3.75
C TYR A 84 -7.39 6.71 -2.42
N GLU A 85 -7.08 5.51 -1.93
CA GLU A 85 -7.70 4.91 -0.76
C GLU A 85 -6.68 4.60 0.33
N LYS A 86 -7.14 4.52 1.58
CA LYS A 86 -6.36 4.02 2.71
C LYS A 86 -7.18 3.14 3.61
N ARG A 87 -6.56 2.10 4.15
CA ARG A 87 -7.08 1.28 5.24
C ARG A 87 -5.98 1.06 6.26
N LEU A 88 -6.24 1.40 7.51
CA LEU A 88 -5.26 1.36 8.59
C LEU A 88 -5.80 0.48 9.72
N CYS A 89 -5.00 -0.46 10.17
CA CYS A 89 -5.31 -1.26 11.35
C CYS A 89 -4.42 -0.83 12.52
N TYR A 90 -5.02 -0.31 13.57
CA TYR A 90 -4.31 0.13 14.79
C TYR A 90 -4.15 -0.98 15.82
N SER A 91 -4.95 -2.03 15.72
CA SER A 91 -4.95 -3.17 16.63
C SER A 91 -3.67 -4.00 16.54
N ASN A 92 -3.21 -4.50 17.69
CA ASN A 92 -2.16 -5.52 17.81
C ASN A 92 -2.72 -6.93 17.97
N ASP A 93 -4.04 -7.08 18.07
CA ASP A 93 -4.68 -8.39 18.09
C ASP A 93 -4.51 -9.08 16.72
N LYS A 94 -3.85 -10.24 16.74
CA LYS A 94 -3.64 -11.05 15.53
C LYS A 94 -4.93 -11.62 14.94
N GLN A 95 -6.00 -11.63 15.71
CA GLN A 95 -7.33 -12.09 15.30
C GLN A 95 -8.19 -10.97 14.70
N ASP A 96 -7.77 -9.72 14.81
CA ASP A 96 -8.46 -8.60 14.19
C ASP A 96 -8.51 -8.81 12.67
N PRO A 97 -9.70 -8.89 12.04
CA PRO A 97 -9.84 -9.15 10.61
C PRO A 97 -9.16 -8.10 9.74
N MET A 98 -9.01 -6.86 10.23
CA MET A 98 -8.33 -5.78 9.50
C MET A 98 -6.80 -5.87 9.61
N ARG A 99 -6.25 -6.64 10.57
CA ARG A 99 -4.80 -6.73 10.74
C ARG A 99 -4.16 -7.75 9.80
N LYS A 100 -3.25 -7.32 8.92
CA LYS A 100 -2.44 -8.24 8.11
C LYS A 100 -1.69 -9.24 9.01
N PRO A 101 -1.70 -10.54 8.68
CA PRO A 101 -2.02 -11.16 7.39
C PRO A 101 -3.51 -11.47 7.14
N ASN A 102 -4.46 -11.02 7.98
CA ASN A 102 -5.87 -11.13 7.65
C ASN A 102 -6.23 -10.16 6.51
N THR A 103 -7.29 -10.45 5.77
CA THR A 103 -7.58 -9.83 4.48
C THR A 103 -8.50 -8.62 4.55
N GLY A 104 -9.09 -8.31 5.72
CA GLY A 104 -10.17 -7.35 5.87
C GLY A 104 -9.91 -5.99 5.24
N MET A 105 -8.68 -5.43 5.35
CA MET A 105 -8.34 -4.16 4.69
C MET A 105 -8.36 -4.26 3.15
N ILE A 106 -7.91 -5.39 2.59
CA ILE A 106 -7.91 -5.62 1.14
C ILE A 106 -9.33 -5.86 0.65
N ASP A 107 -10.09 -6.70 1.34
CA ASP A 107 -11.49 -6.99 0.99
C ASP A 107 -12.35 -5.73 0.99
N ASP A 108 -12.12 -4.83 1.96
CA ASP A 108 -12.80 -3.55 2.07
C ASP A 108 -12.45 -2.60 0.89
N VAL A 109 -11.18 -2.52 0.49
CA VAL A 109 -10.77 -1.78 -0.70
C VAL A 109 -11.40 -2.37 -1.96
N LEU A 110 -11.39 -3.70 -2.13
CA LEU A 110 -11.99 -4.35 -3.30
C LEU A 110 -13.50 -4.13 -3.38
N MET A 111 -14.19 -4.11 -2.22
CA MET A 111 -15.62 -3.79 -2.14
C MET A 111 -15.88 -2.36 -2.63
N GLU A 112 -15.15 -1.38 -2.09
CA GLU A 112 -15.24 0.02 -2.50
C GLU A 112 -14.98 0.20 -3.99
N CYS A 113 -13.93 -0.46 -4.53
CA CYS A 113 -13.61 -0.42 -5.95
C CYS A 113 -14.76 -0.93 -6.82
N LYS A 114 -15.37 -2.06 -6.43
CA LYS A 114 -16.51 -2.65 -7.15
C LYS A 114 -17.69 -1.69 -7.23
N ASP A 115 -17.97 -1.01 -6.12
CA ASP A 115 -19.15 -0.17 -6.01
C ASP A 115 -18.96 1.22 -6.63
N THR A 116 -17.72 1.69 -6.81
CA THR A 116 -17.41 3.06 -7.25
C THR A 116 -16.89 3.16 -8.69
N VAL A 117 -15.90 2.38 -9.07
CA VAL A 117 -15.18 2.57 -10.35
C VAL A 117 -15.15 1.36 -11.26
N MET A 118 -15.39 0.18 -10.72
CA MET A 118 -15.28 -1.08 -11.47
C MET A 118 -16.66 -1.76 -11.62
N HIS A 119 -17.66 -0.97 -11.90
CA HIS A 119 -19.03 -1.46 -12.14
C HIS A 119 -19.04 -2.55 -13.22
N GLY A 120 -19.62 -3.70 -12.89
CA GLY A 120 -19.70 -4.85 -13.80
C GLY A 120 -18.59 -5.89 -13.66
N MET A 121 -17.53 -5.61 -12.92
CA MET A 121 -16.55 -6.64 -12.53
C MET A 121 -17.05 -7.41 -11.30
N ASN A 122 -16.81 -8.72 -11.31
CA ASN A 122 -17.00 -9.54 -10.11
C ASN A 122 -15.72 -9.56 -9.25
N PHE A 123 -15.81 -10.10 -8.03
CA PHE A 123 -14.68 -10.14 -7.10
C PHE A 123 -13.47 -10.92 -7.62
N SER A 124 -13.68 -12.01 -8.37
CA SER A 124 -12.57 -12.78 -8.96
C SER A 124 -11.78 -11.93 -9.95
N GLN A 125 -12.48 -11.23 -10.83
CA GLN A 125 -11.87 -10.33 -11.81
C GLN A 125 -11.10 -9.17 -11.15
N LEU A 126 -11.66 -8.60 -10.05
CA LEU A 126 -10.96 -7.56 -9.30
C LEU A 126 -9.66 -8.09 -8.67
N LYS A 127 -9.70 -9.29 -8.09
CA LYS A 127 -8.52 -9.94 -7.51
C LYS A 127 -7.45 -10.22 -8.57
N GLU A 128 -7.83 -10.76 -9.72
CA GLU A 128 -6.93 -11.07 -10.84
C GLU A 128 -6.20 -9.83 -11.42
N CYS A 129 -6.78 -8.64 -11.29
CA CYS A 129 -6.16 -7.38 -11.74
C CYS A 129 -5.57 -6.54 -10.59
N SER A 130 -5.41 -7.13 -9.39
CA SER A 130 -4.90 -6.44 -8.21
C SER A 130 -3.49 -6.91 -7.87
N LEU A 131 -2.62 -5.95 -7.59
CA LEU A 131 -1.25 -6.19 -7.14
C LEU A 131 -1.00 -5.53 -5.80
N MET A 132 -0.54 -6.29 -4.81
CA MET A 132 -0.01 -5.76 -3.56
C MET A 132 1.52 -5.68 -3.64
N VAL A 133 2.06 -4.51 -3.33
CA VAL A 133 3.52 -4.31 -3.16
C VAL A 133 3.80 -4.09 -1.68
N GLY A 134 4.74 -4.84 -1.11
CA GLY A 134 5.04 -4.79 0.32
C GLY A 134 6.51 -4.99 0.65
N ASP A 135 6.88 -4.75 1.90
CA ASP A 135 8.24 -4.95 2.46
C ASP A 135 8.26 -5.98 3.60
N ALA A 136 7.15 -6.70 3.78
CA ALA A 136 7.02 -7.81 4.72
C ALA A 136 6.74 -9.12 3.97
N SER A 137 7.78 -9.63 3.29
CA SER A 137 7.74 -10.84 2.44
C SER A 137 8.35 -12.08 3.10
N GLY A 138 8.91 -11.94 4.31
CA GLY A 138 9.67 -13.01 4.98
C GLY A 138 11.08 -13.22 4.42
N LEU A 139 11.60 -12.29 3.63
CA LEU A 139 12.97 -12.35 3.12
C LEU A 139 13.99 -12.08 4.25
N PRO A 140 15.24 -12.57 4.12
CA PRO A 140 16.28 -12.30 5.10
C PRO A 140 16.41 -10.79 5.40
N GLY A 141 16.35 -10.42 6.68
CA GLY A 141 16.43 -9.03 7.15
C GLY A 141 15.09 -8.29 7.23
N GLN A 142 14.00 -8.88 6.76
CA GLN A 142 12.65 -8.33 6.95
C GLN A 142 12.06 -8.77 8.29
N PHE A 143 11.20 -7.92 8.87
CA PHE A 143 10.64 -8.13 10.21
C PHE A 143 9.44 -9.12 10.23
N SER A 144 8.82 -9.39 9.10
CA SER A 144 7.68 -10.33 8.97
C SER A 144 7.43 -10.73 7.52
N ASP A 145 6.46 -11.61 7.31
CA ASP A 145 5.91 -12.05 6.03
C ASP A 145 4.45 -11.59 5.81
N SER A 146 3.97 -10.72 6.70
CA SER A 146 2.55 -10.39 6.79
C SER A 146 1.95 -9.77 5.54
N ASP A 147 2.72 -9.07 4.71
CA ASP A 147 2.21 -8.48 3.47
C ASP A 147 2.00 -9.57 2.41
N LYS A 148 3.01 -10.44 2.25
CA LYS A 148 2.95 -11.55 1.30
C LYS A 148 1.80 -12.51 1.66
N VAL A 149 1.74 -12.95 2.91
CA VAL A 149 0.69 -13.87 3.37
C VAL A 149 -0.69 -13.22 3.27
N CYS A 150 -0.82 -11.91 3.51
CA CYS A 150 -2.07 -11.20 3.34
C CYS A 150 -2.56 -11.21 1.89
N ALA A 151 -1.68 -10.94 0.92
CA ALA A 151 -2.02 -10.99 -0.50
C ALA A 151 -2.40 -12.41 -0.94
N GLU A 152 -1.63 -13.43 -0.51
CA GLU A 152 -1.94 -14.85 -0.77
C GLU A 152 -3.32 -15.24 -0.21
N ASN A 153 -3.63 -14.85 1.04
CA ASN A 153 -4.93 -15.10 1.66
C ASN A 153 -6.07 -14.36 0.95
N ALA A 154 -5.83 -13.14 0.47
CA ALA A 154 -6.81 -12.36 -0.29
C ALA A 154 -6.99 -12.90 -1.73
N GLY A 155 -6.06 -13.70 -2.24
CA GLY A 155 -6.07 -14.21 -3.61
C GLY A 155 -5.77 -13.12 -4.66
N ILE A 156 -4.83 -12.22 -4.33
CA ILE A 156 -4.30 -11.20 -5.24
C ILE A 156 -2.81 -11.40 -5.45
N ASP A 157 -2.27 -10.81 -6.50
CA ASP A 157 -0.83 -10.86 -6.78
C ASP A 157 -0.01 -10.09 -5.73
N TYR A 158 1.19 -10.58 -5.47
CA TYR A 158 2.14 -9.97 -4.53
C TYR A 158 3.51 -9.74 -5.17
N MET A 159 4.12 -8.61 -4.85
CA MET A 159 5.49 -8.31 -5.21
C MET A 159 6.24 -7.65 -4.04
N ASP A 160 7.43 -8.18 -3.72
CA ASP A 160 8.33 -7.50 -2.77
C ASP A 160 8.82 -6.17 -3.34
N VAL A 161 8.90 -5.14 -2.51
CA VAL A 161 9.29 -3.80 -2.91
C VAL A 161 10.69 -3.75 -3.54
N THR A 162 11.62 -4.60 -3.12
CA THR A 162 12.97 -4.65 -3.70
C THR A 162 12.96 -5.15 -5.14
N ARG A 163 12.11 -6.13 -5.43
CA ARG A 163 11.86 -6.60 -6.79
C ARG A 163 11.08 -5.57 -7.60
N PHE A 164 10.11 -4.91 -6.98
CA PHE A 164 9.27 -3.89 -7.62
C PHE A 164 10.08 -2.72 -8.18
N VAL A 165 11.12 -2.25 -7.47
CA VAL A 165 12.01 -1.16 -7.93
C VAL A 165 13.22 -1.65 -8.72
N GLY A 166 13.45 -2.97 -8.79
CA GLY A 166 14.54 -3.57 -9.56
C GLY A 166 14.39 -3.37 -11.06
N LYS A 167 15.52 -3.33 -11.77
CA LYS A 167 15.57 -3.03 -13.21
C LYS A 167 15.11 -4.18 -14.13
N ASP A 168 14.91 -5.38 -13.59
CA ASP A 168 14.63 -6.60 -14.34
C ASP A 168 13.24 -7.16 -14.02
N LEU A 169 12.20 -6.33 -14.21
CA LEU A 169 10.83 -6.78 -14.10
C LEU A 169 10.24 -7.00 -15.49
N ASP A 170 10.48 -8.19 -16.05
CA ASP A 170 9.57 -8.76 -17.03
C ASP A 170 8.25 -9.08 -16.30
N LEU A 171 7.38 -8.08 -16.19
CA LEU A 171 6.00 -8.27 -15.80
C LEU A 171 5.25 -8.90 -16.99
N ASN A 172 5.33 -10.22 -17.10
CA ASN A 172 4.31 -10.96 -17.84
C ASN A 172 3.07 -10.99 -16.93
N LEU A 173 2.26 -9.91 -16.95
CA LEU A 173 0.92 -9.87 -16.45
C LEU A 173 -0.04 -10.41 -17.49
#